data_77525c2e85f94e8f71ad6b4975cda250
#
_entry.id   77525c2e85f94e8f71ad6b4975cda250
#
_cell.length_a   1.000
_cell.length_b   1.000
_cell.length_c   1.000
_cell.angle_alpha   90.00
_cell.angle_beta   90.00
_cell.angle_gamma   90.00
#
_symmetry.space_group_name_H-M   'P 1'
#
loop_
_entity.id
_entity.type
_entity.pdbx_description
1 polymer ?
#
loop_
_entity_poly.entity_id
_entity_poly.type
_entity_poly.pdbx_seq_one_letter_code
_entity_poly.pdbx_strand_id
1 'polypeptide(L)'
;MKLKIVKFKSVKSTNDTAIKLIKVLPYSFKKEINRAIYINDRRWNLILDNNILLKLPENNIMKSINNYNKIYKNISFNELEKIKYIDLRINNKIILKFKELSND
;
A
#
# COMPACT_ATOMS: atom_id res chain seq x y z
N MET A 1 7.61 -18.12 -3.95
CA MET A 1 7.01 -16.99 -3.19
C MET A 1 5.53 -17.27 -2.96
N LYS A 2 5.09 -17.23 -1.73
CA LYS A 2 3.67 -17.34 -1.40
C LYS A 2 3.00 -15.99 -1.56
N LEU A 3 2.00 -15.90 -2.42
CA LEU A 3 1.17 -14.70 -2.60
C LEU A 3 -0.28 -15.05 -2.33
N LYS A 4 -0.92 -14.24 -1.53
CA LYS A 4 -2.35 -14.30 -1.29
C LYS A 4 -2.95 -12.94 -1.67
N ILE A 5 -3.80 -12.95 -2.68
CA ILE A 5 -4.41 -11.73 -3.21
C ILE A 5 -5.82 -11.61 -2.66
N VAL A 6 -6.13 -10.47 -2.07
CA VAL A 6 -7.45 -10.15 -1.54
C VAL A 6 -7.98 -8.91 -2.25
N LYS A 7 -9.15 -9.03 -2.87
CA LYS A 7 -9.87 -7.88 -3.40
C LYS A 7 -10.50 -7.15 -2.22
N PHE A 8 -9.90 -6.03 -1.84
CA PHE A 8 -10.18 -5.39 -0.57
C PHE A 8 -11.63 -4.90 -0.42
N LYS A 9 -12.21 -4.40 -1.50
CA LYS A 9 -13.60 -3.90 -1.49
C LYS A 9 -14.65 -5.01 -1.46
N SER A 10 -14.23 -6.26 -1.68
CA SER A 10 -15.12 -7.43 -1.73
C SER A 10 -14.86 -8.41 -0.59
N VAL A 11 -14.10 -8.02 0.43
CA VAL A 11 -13.74 -8.94 1.51
C VAL A 11 -14.96 -9.29 2.34
N LYS A 12 -15.45 -10.49 2.12
CA LYS A 12 -16.31 -11.19 3.07
C LYS A 12 -15.36 -12.02 3.92
N SER A 13 -15.22 -11.62 5.13
CA SER A 13 -14.14 -11.96 6.02
C SER A 13 -14.19 -13.39 6.57
N THR A 14 -13.58 -14.33 5.86
CA THR A 14 -13.19 -15.60 6.45
C THR A 14 -11.68 -15.71 6.67
N ASN A 15 -10.94 -14.65 6.33
CA ASN A 15 -9.47 -14.62 6.42
C ASN A 15 -9.04 -13.75 7.60
N ASP A 16 -8.58 -14.40 8.67
CA ASP A 16 -8.17 -13.71 9.91
C ASP A 16 -7.06 -12.69 9.69
N THR A 17 -6.11 -12.97 8.79
CA THR A 17 -5.01 -12.06 8.52
C THR A 17 -5.49 -10.79 7.83
N ALA A 18 -6.39 -10.92 6.86
CA ALA A 18 -7.00 -9.78 6.19
C ALA A 18 -7.84 -8.95 7.16
N ILE A 19 -8.58 -9.59 8.06
CA ILE A 19 -9.36 -8.91 9.09
C ILE A 19 -8.45 -8.08 10.00
N LYS A 20 -7.32 -8.64 10.42
CA LYS A 20 -6.34 -7.92 11.25
C LYS A 20 -5.82 -6.69 10.54
N LEU A 21 -5.52 -6.79 9.24
CA LEU A 21 -5.10 -5.64 8.44
C LEU A 21 -6.21 -4.58 8.39
N ILE A 22 -7.44 -4.98 8.10
CA ILE A 22 -8.58 -4.06 8.01
C ILE A 22 -8.78 -3.29 9.31
N LYS A 23 -8.60 -3.96 10.46
CA LYS A 23 -8.78 -3.33 11.78
C LYS A 23 -7.75 -2.26 12.10
N VAL A 24 -6.51 -2.37 11.56
CA VAL A 24 -5.48 -1.39 11.85
C VAL A 24 -5.44 -0.22 10.85
N LEU A 25 -6.14 -0.34 9.72
CA LEU A 25 -6.14 0.71 8.71
C LEU A 25 -7.22 1.76 8.98
N PRO A 26 -6.90 3.07 8.83
CA PRO A 26 -7.90 4.13 8.92
C PRO A 26 -9.00 3.94 7.85
N TYR A 27 -10.23 4.24 8.21
CA TYR A 27 -11.37 4.12 7.29
C TYR A 27 -11.19 4.93 6.00
N SER A 28 -10.70 6.16 6.13
CA SER A 28 -10.45 7.03 4.97
C SER A 28 -9.44 6.43 4.00
N PHE A 29 -8.44 5.73 4.52
CA PHE A 29 -7.43 5.07 3.70
C PHE A 29 -7.97 3.79 3.07
N LYS A 30 -8.80 3.05 3.78
CA LYS A 30 -9.38 1.79 3.27
C LYS A 30 -10.14 1.99 1.95
N LYS A 31 -10.77 3.14 1.77
CA LYS A 31 -11.51 3.44 0.54
C LYS A 31 -10.63 3.47 -0.71
N GLU A 32 -9.36 3.79 -0.54
CA GLU A 32 -8.40 3.92 -1.64
C GLU A 32 -7.76 2.60 -2.04
N ILE A 33 -7.98 1.54 -1.28
CA ILE A 33 -7.35 0.25 -1.51
C ILE A 33 -8.19 -0.57 -2.48
N ASN A 34 -7.60 -0.95 -3.60
CA ASN A 34 -8.21 -1.86 -4.57
C ASN A 34 -7.96 -3.32 -4.18
N ARG A 35 -6.70 -3.67 -3.97
CA ARG A 35 -6.30 -5.03 -3.61
C ARG A 35 -5.21 -5.01 -2.55
N ALA A 36 -5.18 -6.06 -1.73
CA ALA A 36 -4.11 -6.32 -0.80
C ALA A 36 -3.48 -7.66 -1.15
N ILE A 37 -2.15 -7.71 -1.17
CA ILE A 37 -1.39 -8.92 -1.49
C ILE A 37 -0.54 -9.28 -0.28
N TYR A 38 -0.80 -10.45 0.30
CA TYR A 38 -0.04 -10.95 1.44
C TYR A 38 1.17 -11.75 0.92
N ILE A 39 2.36 -11.33 1.29
CA ILE A 39 3.61 -11.84 0.72
C ILE A 39 4.36 -12.64 1.77
N ASN A 40 4.64 -13.91 1.43
CA ASN A 40 5.45 -14.83 2.26
C ASN A 40 4.95 -14.97 3.71
N ASP A 41 3.63 -14.86 3.91
CA ASP A 41 2.99 -14.94 5.22
C ASP A 41 3.54 -13.92 6.23
N ARG A 42 4.09 -12.79 5.77
CA ARG A 42 4.74 -11.81 6.64
C ARG A 42 4.25 -10.39 6.50
N ARG A 43 4.08 -9.90 5.30
CA ARG A 43 3.77 -8.49 5.06
C ARG A 43 2.78 -8.29 3.93
N TRP A 44 2.20 -7.11 3.89
CA TRP A 44 1.23 -6.73 2.86
C TRP A 44 1.81 -5.74 1.86
N ASN A 45 1.49 -5.95 0.58
CA ASN A 45 1.51 -4.91 -0.43
C ASN A 45 0.07 -4.49 -0.70
N LEU A 46 -0.15 -3.18 -0.82
CA LEU A 46 -1.47 -2.63 -1.15
C LEU A 46 -1.43 -2.02 -2.54
N ILE A 47 -2.41 -2.33 -3.37
CA ILE A 47 -2.59 -1.67 -4.66
C ILE A 47 -3.75 -0.70 -4.51
N LEU A 48 -3.46 0.58 -4.69
CA LEU A 48 -4.45 1.65 -4.57
C LEU A 48 -5.25 1.79 -5.86
N ASP A 49 -6.37 2.51 -5.79
CA ASP A 49 -7.24 2.74 -6.95
C ASP A 49 -6.53 3.45 -8.10
N ASN A 50 -5.50 4.26 -7.80
CA ASN A 50 -4.66 4.93 -8.80
C ASN A 50 -3.49 4.07 -9.31
N ASN A 51 -3.49 2.76 -9.00
CA ASN A 51 -2.47 1.78 -9.36
C ASN A 51 -1.11 1.94 -8.70
N ILE A 52 -0.98 2.81 -7.71
CA ILE A 52 0.23 2.89 -6.92
C ILE A 52 0.32 1.67 -6.01
N LEU A 53 1.48 1.03 -5.99
CA LEU A 53 1.77 -0.07 -5.10
C LEU A 53 2.40 0.46 -3.82
N LEU A 54 1.79 0.17 -2.67
CA LEU A 54 2.39 0.46 -1.37
C LEU A 54 2.96 -0.84 -0.80
N LYS A 55 4.24 -0.81 -0.47
CA LYS A 55 4.91 -1.92 0.21
C LYS A 55 4.93 -1.62 1.70
N LEU A 56 4.12 -2.35 2.47
CA LEU A 56 4.01 -2.13 3.91
C LEU A 56 5.06 -2.92 4.68
N PRO A 57 5.50 -2.42 5.84
CA PRO A 57 6.35 -3.18 6.75
C PRO A 57 5.58 -4.32 7.40
N GLU A 58 6.30 -5.27 7.97
CA GLU A 58 5.71 -6.35 8.76
C GLU A 58 5.06 -5.82 10.04
N ASN A 59 5.71 -4.85 10.70
CA ASN A 59 5.26 -4.25 11.94
C ASN A 59 5.08 -2.74 11.79
N ASN A 60 4.35 -2.13 12.73
CA ASN A 60 4.12 -0.68 12.78
C ASN A 60 3.41 -0.14 11.54
N ILE A 61 2.42 -0.86 11.06
CA ILE A 61 1.66 -0.50 9.86
C ILE A 61 1.03 0.87 9.98
N MET A 62 0.41 1.19 11.13
CA MET A 62 -0.21 2.52 11.34
C MET A 62 0.78 3.66 11.20
N LYS A 63 1.98 3.51 11.76
CA LYS A 63 3.03 4.53 11.64
C LYS A 63 3.43 4.72 10.18
N SER A 64 3.57 3.64 9.43
CA SER A 64 3.92 3.72 8.01
C SER A 64 2.83 4.40 7.18
N ILE A 65 1.56 4.14 7.46
CA ILE A 65 0.43 4.79 6.79
C ILE A 65 0.40 6.28 7.12
N ASN A 66 0.66 6.66 8.38
CA ASN A 66 0.74 8.06 8.77
C ASN A 66 1.87 8.79 8.03
N ASN A 67 3.02 8.14 7.87
CA ASN A 67 4.13 8.69 7.10
C ASN A 67 3.77 8.86 5.62
N TYR A 68 3.09 7.87 5.04
CA TYR A 68 2.58 7.95 3.68
C TYR A 68 1.64 9.14 3.52
N ASN A 69 0.69 9.33 4.44
CA ASN A 69 -0.26 10.44 4.37
C ASN A 69 0.43 11.79 4.38
N LYS A 70 1.48 11.96 5.18
CA LYS A 70 2.27 13.20 5.23
C LYS A 70 2.93 13.49 3.88
N ILE A 71 3.49 12.48 3.24
CA ILE A 71 4.15 12.63 1.94
C ILE A 71 3.12 12.88 0.85
N TYR A 72 2.03 12.14 0.85
CA TYR A 72 0.96 12.27 -0.14
C TYR A 72 0.47 13.71 -0.25
N LYS A 73 0.34 14.42 0.87
CA LYS A 73 -0.09 15.82 0.88
C LYS A 73 0.89 16.77 0.18
N ASN A 74 2.15 16.37 0.05
CA ASN A 74 3.21 17.20 -0.52
C ASN A 74 3.60 16.79 -1.93
N ILE A 75 3.01 15.71 -2.47
CA ILE A 75 3.25 15.26 -3.83
C ILE A 75 2.24 15.92 -4.77
N SER A 76 2.73 16.53 -5.85
CA SER A 76 1.85 17.10 -6.86
C SER A 76 1.10 16.01 -7.62
N PHE A 77 -0.06 16.36 -8.20
CA PHE A 77 -0.84 15.44 -9.02
C PHE A 77 0.00 14.85 -10.17
N ASN A 78 0.80 15.69 -10.84
CA ASN A 78 1.66 15.24 -11.94
C ASN A 78 2.72 14.24 -11.48
N GLU A 79 3.33 14.47 -10.32
CA GLU A 79 4.30 13.54 -9.75
C GLU A 79 3.63 12.23 -9.35
N LEU A 80 2.44 12.30 -8.77
CA LEU A 80 1.68 11.15 -8.32
C LEU A 80 1.40 10.16 -9.46
N GLU A 81 1.06 10.67 -10.65
CA GLU A 81 0.82 9.85 -11.83
C GLU A 81 2.06 9.08 -12.30
N LYS A 82 3.24 9.56 -11.96
CA LYS A 82 4.51 8.96 -12.37
C LYS A 82 5.03 7.94 -11.38
N ILE A 83 4.41 7.80 -10.21
CA ILE A 83 4.87 6.88 -9.18
C ILE A 83 4.42 5.46 -9.52
N LYS A 84 5.38 4.53 -9.51
CA LYS A 84 5.14 3.11 -9.67
C LYS A 84 4.84 2.45 -8.32
N TYR A 85 5.71 2.68 -7.33
CA TYR A 85 5.49 2.18 -5.98
C TYR A 85 6.08 3.11 -4.92
N ILE A 86 5.56 2.97 -3.71
CA ILE A 86 6.07 3.63 -2.52
C ILE A 86 6.44 2.54 -1.53
N ASP A 87 7.71 2.50 -1.14
CA ASP A 87 8.22 1.50 -0.23
C ASP A 87 8.31 2.06 1.19
N LEU A 88 7.49 1.50 2.08
CA LEU A 88 7.38 1.90 3.49
C LEU A 88 8.00 0.86 4.43
N ARG A 89 8.73 -0.12 3.89
CA ARG A 89 9.25 -1.23 4.69
C ARG A 89 10.40 -0.85 5.62
N ILE A 90 11.13 0.21 5.28
CA ILE A 90 12.30 0.63 6.06
C ILE A 90 11.86 1.68 7.07
N ASN A 91 12.19 1.45 8.34
CA ASN A 91 11.86 2.39 9.41
C ASN A 91 12.47 3.77 9.15
N ASN A 92 11.66 4.82 9.31
CA ASN A 92 12.06 6.22 9.13
C ASN A 92 12.56 6.57 7.72
N LYS A 93 12.23 5.76 6.70
CA LYS A 93 12.63 6.00 5.34
C LYS A 93 11.50 5.66 4.37
N ILE A 94 11.26 6.53 3.41
CA ILE A 94 10.28 6.29 2.35
C ILE A 94 11.00 6.33 1.02
N ILE A 95 10.81 5.30 0.21
CA ILE A 95 11.41 5.21 -1.11
C ILE A 95 10.30 5.32 -2.15
N LEU A 96 10.44 6.29 -3.05
CA LEU A 96 9.55 6.46 -4.20
C LEU A 96 10.23 5.88 -5.44
N LYS A 97 9.55 4.98 -6.13
CA LYS A 97 9.98 4.49 -7.43
C LYS A 97 9.07 5.06 -8.50
N PHE A 98 9.66 5.73 -9.47
CA PHE A 98 8.92 6.30 -10.59
C PHE A 98 8.84 5.30 -11.75
N LYS A 99 7.80 5.44 -12.56
CA LYS A 99 7.65 4.67 -13.80
C LYS A 99 8.78 5.03 -14.75
N GLU A 100 9.21 4.03 -15.54
CA GLU A 100 10.21 4.30 -16.58
C GLU A 100 9.61 5.17 -17.67
N LEU A 101 10.43 6.10 -18.18
CA LEU A 101 10.04 6.92 -19.31
C LEU A 101 9.99 6.04 -20.55
N SER A 102 8.89 6.14 -21.29
CA SER A 102 8.77 5.50 -22.59
C SER A 102 9.72 6.18 -23.58
N ASN A 103 10.62 5.39 -24.18
CA ASN A 103 11.52 5.88 -25.23
C ASN A 103 10.87 5.69 -26.60
N ASP A 104 9.86 6.46 -26.87
CA ASP A 104 9.26 6.45 -28.21
C ASP A 104 9.89 7.49 -29.10
#